data_850d9293569a67ba666f2e2817a2e780
#
_entry.id   850d9293569a67ba666f2e2817a2e780
#
_cell.length_a   1.000
_cell.length_b   1.000
_cell.length_c   1.000
_cell.angle_alpha   90.00
_cell.angle_beta   90.00
_cell.angle_gamma   90.00
#
_symmetry.space_group_name_H-M   'P 1'
#
loop_
_entity.id
_entity.type
_entity.pdbx_description
1 polymer ?
#
loop_
_entity_poly.entity_id
_entity_poly.type
_entity_poly.pdbx_seq_one_letter_code
_entity_poly.pdbx_strand_id
1 'polypeptide(L)' 'MPNLFNETGHNSIDDRNTEAIRYIDELKDQTESMQPHERQFILDMADRKERNELRCSGKQLFWLRDLYQKYCC' A
#
# COMPACT_ATOMS: atom_id res chain seq x y z
N MET A 1 27.08 13.26 -4.20
CA MET A 1 26.70 13.06 -4.28
C MET A 1 25.96 12.98 -4.74
N PRO A 2 25.92 12.93 -4.64
CA PRO A 2 25.26 12.84 -4.96
C PRO A 2 24.33 12.62 -5.02
N ASN A 3 24.29 12.34 -4.72
CA ASN A 3 23.53 12.08 -4.78
C ASN A 3 22.61 12.14 -4.70
N LEU A 4 22.61 12.16 -4.32
CA LEU A 4 21.86 12.41 -4.03
C LEU A 4 20.92 12.58 -4.50
N PHE A 5 20.87 12.83 -4.91
CA PHE A 5 19.96 13.09 -5.47
C PHE A 5 19.22 12.45 -5.85
N ASN A 6 19.69 11.91 -5.97
CA ASN A 6 19.16 10.90 -6.30
C ASN A 6 18.13 10.51 -5.52
N GLU A 7 18.28 10.52 -4.46
CA GLU A 7 17.30 10.24 -3.71
C GLU A 7 16.18 10.93 -4.02
N THR A 8 16.36 11.80 -4.73
CA THR A 8 15.25 12.48 -5.07
C THR A 8 14.33 11.65 -5.80
N GLY A 9 14.71 10.64 -6.39
CA GLY A 9 13.78 9.85 -7.09
C GLY A 9 12.85 9.11 -6.21
N HIS A 10 12.81 9.47 -4.98
CA HIS A 10 12.12 8.68 -4.14
C HIS A 10 10.71 8.64 -4.28
N ASN A 11 10.06 9.34 -5.02
CA ASN A 11 8.65 9.14 -5.20
C ASN A 11 8.39 8.12 -6.28
N SER A 12 9.28 7.21 -6.47
CA SER A 12 9.12 6.18 -7.46
C SER A 12 8.07 5.17 -7.05
N ILE A 13 7.66 4.35 -7.99
CA ILE A 13 6.71 3.29 -7.74
C ILE A 13 7.24 2.32 -6.71
N ASP A 14 8.54 2.11 -6.67
CA ASP A 14 9.13 1.19 -5.70
C ASP A 14 8.95 1.70 -4.28
N ASP A 15 9.11 2.99 -4.06
CA ASP A 15 8.91 3.56 -2.73
C ASP A 15 7.45 3.46 -2.33
N ARG A 16 6.54 3.74 -3.24
CA ARG A 16 5.12 3.63 -2.95
C ARG A 16 4.74 2.18 -2.67
N ASN A 17 5.30 1.25 -3.42
CA ASN A 17 5.00 -0.15 -3.19
C ASN A 17 5.50 -0.63 -1.84
N THR A 18 6.68 -0.18 -1.43
CA THR A 18 7.23 -0.56 -0.14
C THR A 18 6.32 -0.11 1.00
N GLU A 19 5.86 1.12 0.93
CA GLU A 19 4.95 1.63 1.94
C GLU A 19 3.61 0.92 1.87
N ALA A 20 3.12 0.67 0.67
CA ALA A 20 1.84 -0.01 0.48
C ALA A 20 1.86 -1.42 1.06
N ILE A 21 2.95 -2.13 0.87
CA ILE A 21 3.08 -3.49 1.37
C ILE A 21 2.94 -3.51 2.89
N ARG A 22 3.53 -2.53 3.55
CA ARG A 22 3.42 -2.46 4.99
C ARG A 22 1.97 -2.30 5.41
N TYR A 23 1.23 -1.41 4.76
CA TYR A 23 -0.17 -1.20 5.10
C TYR A 23 -1.00 -2.44 4.76
N ILE A 24 -0.73 -3.08 3.63
CA ILE A 24 -1.46 -4.26 3.22
C ILE A 24 -1.27 -5.38 4.24
N ASP A 25 -0.04 -5.58 4.70
CA ASP A 25 0.23 -6.65 5.67
C ASP A 25 -0.53 -6.43 6.97
N GLU A 26 -0.68 -5.18 7.40
CA GLU A 26 -1.43 -4.89 8.60
C GLU A 26 -2.93 -5.00 8.36
N LEU A 27 -3.38 -4.48 7.22
CA LEU A 27 -4.81 -4.40 6.95
C LEU A 27 -5.43 -5.75 6.60
N LYS A 28 -4.67 -6.66 6.04
CA LYS A 28 -5.24 -7.95 5.66
C LYS A 28 -5.75 -8.72 6.87
N ASP A 29 -5.25 -8.44 8.04
CA ASP A 29 -5.73 -9.07 9.25
C ASP A 29 -6.97 -8.38 9.81
N GLN A 30 -7.36 -7.26 9.22
CA GLN A 30 -8.51 -6.49 9.67
C GLN A 30 -9.66 -6.56 8.68
N THR A 31 -9.58 -7.44 7.69
CA THR A 31 -10.59 -7.46 6.63
C THR A 31 -11.97 -7.82 7.13
N GLU A 32 -12.06 -8.55 8.22
CA GLU A 32 -13.36 -8.91 8.77
C GLU A 32 -14.13 -7.69 9.27
N SER A 33 -13.43 -6.64 9.64
CA SER A 33 -14.06 -5.43 10.13
C SER A 33 -14.35 -4.43 9.02
N MET A 34 -13.96 -4.75 7.79
CA MET A 34 -14.04 -3.79 6.69
C MET A 34 -15.33 -3.94 5.92
N GLN A 35 -15.72 -2.84 5.26
CA GLN A 35 -16.82 -2.87 4.32
C GLN A 35 -16.44 -3.74 3.13
N PRO A 36 -17.42 -4.31 2.40
CA PRO A 36 -17.10 -5.19 1.28
C PRO A 36 -16.17 -4.58 0.25
N HIS A 37 -16.35 -3.31 -0.10
CA HIS A 37 -15.49 -2.68 -1.10
C HIS A 37 -14.08 -2.45 -0.57
N GLU A 38 -13.95 -2.19 0.71
CA GLU A 38 -12.64 -2.01 1.33
C GLU A 38 -11.91 -3.34 1.39
N ARG A 39 -12.63 -4.38 1.78
CA ARG A 39 -12.06 -5.71 1.86
C ARG A 39 -11.58 -6.17 0.49
N GLN A 40 -12.41 -5.96 -0.54
CA GLN A 40 -12.05 -6.37 -1.88
C GLN A 40 -10.79 -5.65 -2.34
N PHE A 41 -10.67 -4.36 -2.05
CA PHE A 41 -9.49 -3.60 -2.41
C PHE A 41 -8.25 -4.19 -1.75
N ILE A 42 -8.33 -4.47 -0.45
CA ILE A 42 -7.17 -4.99 0.29
C ILE A 42 -6.79 -6.39 -0.20
N LEU A 43 -7.78 -7.25 -0.43
CA LEU A 43 -7.50 -8.59 -0.90
C LEU A 43 -6.89 -8.57 -2.29
N ASP A 44 -7.36 -7.67 -3.15
CA ASP A 44 -6.81 -7.54 -4.50
C ASP A 44 -5.36 -7.07 -4.43
N MET A 45 -5.07 -6.08 -3.58
CA MET A 45 -3.72 -5.59 -3.43
C MET A 45 -2.81 -6.66 -2.85
N ALA A 46 -3.30 -7.43 -1.88
CA ALA A 46 -2.53 -8.51 -1.29
C ALA A 46 -2.21 -9.60 -2.32
N ASP A 47 -3.17 -9.90 -3.19
CA ASP A 47 -2.97 -10.88 -4.24
C ASP A 47 -1.89 -10.42 -5.22
N ARG A 48 -1.94 -9.15 -5.62
CA ARG A 48 -0.92 -8.61 -6.51
C ARG A 48 0.45 -8.61 -5.87
N LYS A 49 0.50 -8.35 -4.58
CA LYS A 49 1.75 -8.40 -3.86
C LYS A 49 2.33 -9.82 -3.88
N GLU A 50 1.48 -10.83 -3.67
CA GLU A 50 1.93 -12.20 -3.69
C GLU A 50 2.47 -12.60 -5.06
N ARG A 51 1.89 -12.07 -6.12
CA ARG A 51 2.33 -12.37 -7.47
C ARG A 51 3.49 -11.50 -7.90
N ASN A 52 3.94 -10.61 -7.03
CA ASN A 52 5.01 -9.69 -7.35
C ASN A 52 4.62 -8.76 -8.50
N GLU A 53 3.35 -8.44 -8.58
CA GLU A 53 2.80 -7.57 -9.62
C GLU A 53 2.22 -6.29 -9.06
N LEU A 54 2.51 -5.97 -7.82
CA LEU A 54 1.95 -4.80 -7.18
C LEU A 54 2.48 -3.52 -7.80
N ARG A 55 1.57 -2.63 -8.17
CA ARG A 55 1.92 -1.31 -8.66
C ARG A 55 0.98 -0.34 -8.00
N CYS A 56 1.43 0.28 -6.94
CA CYS A 56 0.59 1.16 -6.16
C CYS A 56 0.72 2.58 -6.67
N SER A 57 -0.40 3.15 -7.10
CA SER A 57 -0.41 4.55 -7.51
C SER A 57 -0.50 5.42 -6.28
N GLY A 58 -0.26 6.72 -6.45
CA GLY A 58 -0.37 7.66 -5.34
C GLY A 58 -1.76 7.67 -4.75
N LYS A 59 -2.79 7.56 -5.59
CA LYS A 59 -4.18 7.55 -5.13
C LYS A 59 -4.46 6.28 -4.31
N GLN A 60 -3.97 5.15 -4.76
CA GLN A 60 -4.15 3.90 -4.03
C GLN A 60 -3.41 3.93 -2.71
N LEU A 61 -2.22 4.50 -2.70
CA LEU A 61 -1.46 4.62 -1.46
C LEU A 61 -2.18 5.51 -0.46
N PHE A 62 -2.77 6.60 -0.94
CA PHE A 62 -3.53 7.49 -0.08
C PHE A 62 -4.70 6.75 0.55
N TRP A 63 -5.39 5.92 -0.23
CA TRP A 63 -6.51 5.14 0.28
C TRP A 63 -6.03 4.09 1.28
N LEU A 64 -4.90 3.42 1.00
CA LEU A 64 -4.34 2.48 1.95
C LEU A 64 -3.99 3.14 3.27
N ARG A 65 -3.40 4.32 3.20
CA ARG A 65 -3.02 5.05 4.40
C ARG A 65 -4.26 5.43 5.20
N ASP A 66 -5.31 5.83 4.51
CA ASP A 66 -6.56 6.20 5.15
C ASP A 66 -7.18 4.98 5.86
N LEU A 67 -7.20 3.85 5.19
CA LEU A 67 -7.72 2.61 5.78
C LEU A 67 -6.86 2.17 6.96
N TYR A 68 -5.56 2.33 6.85
CA TYR A 68 -4.67 1.96 7.93
C TYR A 68 -4.99 2.79 9.18
N GLN A 69 -5.20 4.08 9.01
CA GLN A 69 -5.54 4.93 10.14
C GLN A 69 -6.90 4.57 10.71
N LYS A 70 -7.81 4.14 9.86
CA LYS A 70 -9.16 3.82 10.29
C LYS A 70 -9.23 2.51 11.09
N TYR A 71 -8.46 1.51 10.69
CA TYR A 71 -8.57 0.18 11.29
C TYR A 71 -7.39 -0.24 12.14
N CYS A 72 -6.24 0.35 11.95
CA CYS A 72 -5.04 -0.06 12.66
C CYS A 72 -4.50 0.99 13.63
N CYS A 73 -5.14 2.12 13.71
CA CYS A 73 -4.71 3.16 14.67
C CYS A 73 -5.75 3.44 15.71
#